data_28e8e55967fc2b60d7d667b195f36c47
#
_entry.id   28e8e55967fc2b60d7d667b195f36c47
#
_cell.length_a   1.000
_cell.length_b   1.000
_cell.length_c   1.000
_cell.angle_alpha   90.00
_cell.angle_beta   90.00
_cell.angle_gamma   90.00
#
_symmetry.space_group_name_H-M   'P 1'
#
loop_
_entity.id
_entity.type
_entity.pdbx_description
1 polymer ?
#
loop_
_entity_poly.entity_id
_entity_poly.type
_entity_poly.pdbx_seq_one_letter_code
_entity_poly.pdbx_strand_id
1 'polypeptide(L)'
;YSKLQKGLNTADGEMPGEVKQNVNAFANLRPQHFTDAMLVRPTDTEHLYTRSTIFQTEEDETDSTKSSTRKVVRGYYLLDEFLRTAGGELLVTRRFWFDRVGGIRLARQQLFDVHGEIESDITYGREGNLSSTSEYARLPLQIIVTRPQEKYSMRLTYQTPEAVTIGKTYPASAFVLQNTWDLEE
;
A
#
# COMPACT_ATOMS: atom_id res chain seq x y z
N TYR A 1 -4.99 -18.60 19.80
CA TYR A 1 -4.15 -19.35 18.86
C TYR A 1 -3.30 -20.32 19.64
N SER A 2 -3.35 -21.61 19.30
CA SER A 2 -2.65 -22.68 20.02
C SER A 2 -1.37 -23.16 19.33
N LYS A 3 -1.04 -22.63 18.17
CA LYS A 3 0.15 -23.06 17.40
C LYS A 3 0.89 -21.86 16.79
N LEU A 4 2.21 -21.95 16.80
CA LEU A 4 3.07 -21.04 16.05
C LEU A 4 3.19 -21.56 14.62
N GLN A 5 2.82 -20.72 13.64
CA GLN A 5 3.01 -21.05 12.22
C GLN A 5 4.15 -20.22 11.65
N LYS A 6 5.15 -20.91 11.13
CA LYS A 6 6.27 -20.31 10.38
C LYS A 6 6.10 -20.62 8.90
N GLY A 7 6.26 -19.66 8.05
CA GLY A 7 6.18 -19.84 6.60
C GLY A 7 7.02 -18.81 5.85
N LEU A 8 7.33 -19.10 4.61
CA LEU A 8 7.95 -18.13 3.72
C LEU A 8 6.90 -17.07 3.34
N ASN A 9 7.25 -15.81 3.48
CA ASN A 9 6.43 -14.69 3.05
C ASN A 9 6.58 -14.49 1.53
N THR A 10 6.15 -15.48 0.76
CA THR A 10 6.15 -15.45 -0.70
C THR A 10 4.73 -15.33 -1.23
N ALA A 11 4.55 -14.63 -2.35
CA ALA A 11 3.24 -14.47 -2.99
C ALA A 11 2.61 -15.80 -3.40
N ASP A 12 3.42 -16.84 -3.62
CA ASP A 12 3.01 -18.15 -4.14
C ASP A 12 2.60 -19.16 -3.06
N GLY A 13 2.58 -18.75 -1.79
CA GLY A 13 2.12 -19.61 -0.70
C GLY A 13 0.62 -19.90 -0.81
N GLU A 14 0.21 -20.94 -1.54
CA GLU A 14 -1.15 -21.44 -1.51
C GLU A 14 -1.49 -21.95 -0.10
N MET A 15 -2.47 -21.31 0.53
CA MET A 15 -3.08 -21.89 1.72
C MET A 15 -3.92 -23.10 1.31
N PRO A 16 -3.82 -24.24 2.02
CA PRO A 16 -4.69 -25.39 1.79
C PRO A 16 -6.16 -24.96 1.82
N GLY A 17 -6.96 -25.44 0.85
CA GLY A 17 -8.34 -24.98 0.64
C GLY A 17 -9.28 -25.12 1.84
N GLU A 18 -9.01 -26.07 2.74
CA GLU A 18 -9.78 -26.29 3.97
C GLU A 18 -9.56 -25.20 5.03
N VAL A 19 -8.40 -24.52 5.01
CA VAL A 19 -8.08 -23.42 5.94
C VAL A 19 -8.79 -22.15 5.51
N LYS A 20 -9.13 -21.98 4.23
CA LYS A 20 -9.78 -20.78 3.69
C LYS A 20 -11.18 -20.51 4.25
N GLN A 21 -11.90 -21.52 4.70
CA GLN A 21 -13.30 -21.34 5.15
C GLN A 21 -13.44 -20.81 6.59
N ASN A 22 -12.43 -20.97 7.43
CA ASN A 22 -12.49 -20.60 8.85
C ASN A 22 -11.54 -19.48 9.27
N VAL A 23 -10.87 -18.86 8.31
CA VAL A 23 -9.84 -17.88 8.61
C VAL A 23 -10.43 -16.47 8.46
N ASN A 24 -10.42 -15.73 9.56
CA ASN A 24 -10.88 -14.34 9.56
C ASN A 24 -9.93 -13.48 8.68
N ALA A 25 -10.36 -12.29 8.28
CA ALA A 25 -9.66 -11.40 7.34
C ALA A 25 -8.17 -11.16 7.67
N PHE A 26 -7.74 -11.36 8.93
CA PHE A 26 -6.35 -11.21 9.36
C PHE A 26 -5.42 -12.31 8.86
N ALA A 27 -5.92 -13.47 8.50
CA ALA A 27 -5.05 -14.55 8.01
C ALA A 27 -4.56 -14.33 6.58
N ASN A 28 -5.26 -13.49 5.82
CA ASN A 28 -4.81 -13.06 4.50
C ASN A 28 -3.88 -11.84 4.56
N LEU A 29 -3.64 -11.29 5.75
CA LEU A 29 -2.78 -10.14 5.94
C LEU A 29 -1.32 -10.57 5.87
N ARG A 30 -0.64 -10.25 4.78
CA ARG A 30 0.78 -10.54 4.58
C ARG A 30 1.62 -9.30 4.86
N PRO A 31 2.80 -9.45 5.49
CA PRO A 31 3.72 -8.33 5.71
C PRO A 31 4.06 -7.54 4.45
N GLN A 32 4.11 -8.21 3.28
CA GLN A 32 4.37 -7.53 2.00
C GLN A 32 3.31 -6.48 1.65
N HIS A 33 2.04 -6.64 2.06
CA HIS A 33 1.01 -5.64 1.81
C HIS A 33 1.32 -4.30 2.49
N PHE A 34 1.99 -4.34 3.64
CA PHE A 34 2.49 -3.15 4.33
C PHE A 34 3.71 -2.58 3.63
N THR A 35 4.66 -3.43 3.26
CA THR A 35 5.89 -2.97 2.61
C THR A 35 5.60 -2.36 1.24
N ASP A 36 4.72 -2.94 0.46
CA ASP A 36 4.30 -2.39 -0.84
C ASP A 36 3.59 -1.04 -0.70
N ALA A 37 2.83 -0.86 0.40
CA ALA A 37 2.16 0.39 0.69
C ALA A 37 3.10 1.48 1.20
N MET A 38 4.09 1.12 2.02
CA MET A 38 4.98 2.07 2.70
C MET A 38 6.26 2.35 1.93
N LEU A 39 6.77 1.36 1.17
CA LEU A 39 8.04 1.41 0.45
C LEU A 39 7.77 1.37 -1.05
N VAL A 40 7.34 2.52 -1.60
CA VAL A 40 7.11 2.63 -3.03
C VAL A 40 8.42 2.43 -3.78
N ARG A 41 8.49 1.39 -4.61
CA ARG A 41 9.67 1.10 -5.43
C ARG A 41 9.86 2.20 -6.48
N PRO A 42 11.10 2.67 -6.71
CA PRO A 42 11.39 3.62 -7.78
C PRO A 42 11.09 2.99 -9.15
N THR A 43 11.03 3.84 -10.17
CA THR A 43 11.00 3.41 -11.57
C THR A 43 12.32 2.74 -11.93
N ASP A 44 12.27 1.76 -12.81
CA ASP A 44 13.43 1.01 -13.31
C ASP A 44 13.45 1.00 -14.84
N THR A 45 14.44 0.32 -15.44
CA THR A 45 14.62 0.21 -16.90
C THR A 45 14.01 -1.05 -17.51
N GLU A 46 13.49 -1.94 -16.69
CA GLU A 46 12.88 -3.20 -17.15
C GLU A 46 11.42 -3.02 -17.53
N HIS A 47 10.78 -1.99 -16.97
CA HIS A 47 9.38 -1.65 -17.23
C HIS A 47 9.24 -0.48 -18.20
N LEU A 48 8.12 -0.45 -18.86
CA LEU A 48 7.70 0.68 -19.70
C LEU A 48 6.78 1.59 -18.89
N TYR A 49 6.90 2.89 -19.10
CA TYR A 49 6.12 3.88 -18.37
C TYR A 49 5.36 4.80 -19.33
N THR A 50 4.09 5.03 -19.05
CA THR A 50 3.31 6.07 -19.74
C THR A 50 2.77 7.09 -18.75
N ARG A 51 2.66 8.34 -19.22
CA ARG A 51 2.11 9.44 -18.42
C ARG A 51 0.84 9.98 -19.06
N SER A 52 -0.19 10.15 -18.26
CA SER A 52 -1.43 10.81 -18.66
C SER A 52 -1.92 11.79 -17.58
N THR A 53 -3.00 12.49 -17.85
CA THR A 53 -3.64 13.41 -16.90
C THR A 53 -5.13 13.07 -16.83
N ILE A 54 -5.66 13.03 -15.63
CA ILE A 54 -7.09 12.81 -15.39
C ILE A 54 -7.65 13.87 -14.43
N PHE A 55 -8.94 14.16 -14.57
CA PHE A 55 -9.71 14.94 -13.61
C PHE A 55 -10.80 14.06 -13.03
N GLN A 56 -10.92 14.06 -11.71
CA GLN A 56 -11.88 13.24 -10.98
C GLN A 56 -12.68 14.12 -10.01
N THR A 57 -13.98 13.85 -9.93
CA THR A 57 -14.82 14.47 -8.91
C THR A 57 -14.77 13.63 -7.63
N GLU A 58 -14.37 14.25 -6.55
CA GLU A 58 -14.18 13.62 -5.25
C GLU A 58 -14.92 14.38 -4.15
N GLU A 59 -15.10 13.74 -3.03
CA GLU A 59 -15.56 14.40 -1.81
C GLU A 59 -14.45 15.22 -1.18
N ASP A 60 -14.76 16.45 -0.78
CA ASP A 60 -13.81 17.33 -0.10
C ASP A 60 -13.73 16.97 1.37
N GLU A 61 -12.78 16.13 1.72
CA GLU A 61 -12.49 15.74 3.11
C GLU A 61 -11.87 16.86 3.94
N THR A 62 -11.60 18.04 3.34
CA THR A 62 -10.93 19.14 4.05
C THR A 62 -11.82 19.88 5.02
N ASP A 63 -13.14 19.79 4.85
CA ASP A 63 -14.12 20.50 5.67
C ASP A 63 -14.91 19.52 6.54
N SER A 64 -14.34 19.16 7.69
CA SER A 64 -14.97 18.26 8.67
C SER A 64 -16.14 18.89 9.42
N THR A 65 -16.44 20.16 9.18
CA THR A 65 -17.46 20.91 9.97
C THR A 65 -18.86 20.88 9.35
N LYS A 66 -19.00 20.39 8.12
CA LYS A 66 -20.30 20.38 7.42
C LYS A 66 -20.82 18.96 7.23
N SER A 67 -22.10 18.78 7.54
CA SER A 67 -22.81 17.51 7.38
C SER A 67 -23.09 17.13 5.91
N SER A 68 -22.72 17.97 4.93
CA SER A 68 -22.79 17.68 3.50
C SER A 68 -21.39 17.71 2.90
N THR A 69 -20.94 16.59 2.39
CA THR A 69 -19.68 16.48 1.64
C THR A 69 -19.76 17.33 0.37
N ARG A 70 -18.89 18.34 0.31
CA ARG A 70 -18.72 19.15 -0.90
C ARG A 70 -17.95 18.35 -1.94
N LYS A 71 -18.46 18.30 -3.17
CA LYS A 71 -17.71 17.69 -4.29
C LYS A 71 -16.74 18.71 -4.87
N VAL A 72 -15.50 18.26 -5.10
CA VAL A 72 -14.43 19.03 -5.74
C VAL A 72 -13.87 18.26 -6.93
N VAL A 73 -13.41 18.98 -7.94
CA VAL A 73 -12.71 18.39 -9.07
C VAL A 73 -11.21 18.44 -8.79
N ARG A 74 -10.56 17.29 -8.74
CA ARG A 74 -9.11 17.18 -8.56
C ARG A 74 -8.45 16.69 -9.85
N GLY A 75 -7.29 17.26 -10.16
CA GLY A 75 -6.46 16.86 -11.29
C GLY A 75 -5.29 16.00 -10.81
N TYR A 76 -5.07 14.88 -11.50
CA TYR A 76 -3.96 13.97 -11.22
C TYR A 76 -3.10 13.78 -12.46
N TYR A 77 -1.79 13.61 -12.24
CA TYR A 77 -0.95 12.91 -13.19
C TYR A 77 -0.99 11.42 -12.89
N LEU A 78 -1.24 10.62 -13.92
CA LEU A 78 -1.11 9.18 -13.84
C LEU A 78 0.23 8.77 -14.42
N LEU A 79 0.91 7.84 -13.74
CA LEU A 79 2.06 7.12 -14.25
C LEU A 79 1.70 5.63 -14.26
N ASP A 80 1.53 5.06 -15.44
CA ASP A 80 1.28 3.65 -15.62
C ASP A 80 2.58 2.92 -15.92
N GLU A 81 2.82 1.83 -15.20
CA GLU A 81 3.93 0.92 -15.38
C GLU A 81 3.46 -0.35 -16.07
N PHE A 82 4.19 -0.77 -17.08
CA PHE A 82 3.89 -1.97 -17.85
C PHE A 82 5.07 -2.92 -17.90
N LEU A 83 4.79 -4.19 -17.71
CA LEU A 83 5.71 -5.28 -18.00
C LEU A 83 5.45 -5.80 -19.43
N ARG A 84 6.52 -6.01 -20.20
CA ARG A 84 6.41 -6.68 -21.49
C ARG A 84 6.52 -8.18 -21.30
N THR A 85 5.50 -8.92 -21.70
CA THR A 85 5.54 -10.39 -21.66
C THR A 85 6.46 -10.97 -22.74
N ALA A 86 6.81 -12.24 -22.61
CA ALA A 86 7.56 -12.97 -23.65
C ALA A 86 6.83 -13.00 -25.00
N GLY A 87 5.49 -12.93 -25.03
CA GLY A 87 4.66 -12.82 -26.22
C GLY A 87 4.60 -11.41 -26.82
N GLY A 88 5.22 -10.41 -26.19
CA GLY A 88 5.26 -9.02 -26.65
C GLY A 88 4.07 -8.18 -26.18
N GLU A 89 3.14 -8.73 -25.44
CA GLU A 89 2.01 -8.02 -24.84
C GLU A 89 2.48 -7.12 -23.69
N LEU A 90 1.74 -6.04 -23.44
CA LEU A 90 1.97 -5.14 -22.33
C LEU A 90 0.92 -5.40 -21.24
N LEU A 91 1.39 -5.81 -20.06
CA LEU A 91 0.55 -5.94 -18.87
C LEU A 91 0.79 -4.75 -17.98
N VAL A 92 -0.29 -4.07 -17.57
CA VAL A 92 -0.19 -3.05 -16.52
C VAL A 92 0.14 -3.74 -15.20
N THR A 93 1.18 -3.28 -14.52
CA THR A 93 1.60 -3.83 -13.22
C THR A 93 1.30 -2.86 -12.09
N ARG A 94 1.49 -1.56 -12.34
CA ARG A 94 1.23 -0.53 -11.34
C ARG A 94 0.68 0.73 -12.00
N ARG A 95 -0.12 1.47 -11.25
CA ARG A 95 -0.57 2.82 -11.59
C ARG A 95 -0.37 3.73 -10.40
N PHE A 96 0.28 4.84 -10.61
CA PHE A 96 0.49 5.88 -9.62
C PHE A 96 -0.34 7.11 -9.96
N TRP A 97 -0.96 7.69 -8.93
CA TRP A 97 -1.75 8.91 -9.02
C TRP A 97 -1.04 10.02 -8.25
N PHE A 98 -0.58 11.03 -8.94
CA PHE A 98 0.08 12.17 -8.32
C PHE A 98 -0.86 13.36 -8.32
N ASP A 99 -1.20 13.84 -7.11
CA ASP A 99 -2.02 15.05 -6.94
C ASP A 99 -1.24 16.27 -7.48
N ARG A 100 -1.94 17.11 -8.24
CA ARG A 100 -1.35 18.32 -8.85
C ARG A 100 -1.45 19.55 -7.95
N VAL A 101 -2.26 19.48 -6.89
CA VAL A 101 -2.54 20.62 -6.02
C VAL A 101 -1.55 20.66 -4.86
N GLY A 102 -0.93 21.80 -4.62
CA GLY A 102 -0.01 21.99 -3.50
C GLY A 102 1.36 21.31 -3.63
N GLY A 103 1.74 20.91 -4.83
CA GLY A 103 2.95 20.16 -5.14
C GLY A 103 2.61 18.74 -5.60
N ILE A 104 3.48 18.16 -6.43
CA ILE A 104 3.28 16.81 -6.93
C ILE A 104 3.54 15.83 -5.78
N ARG A 105 2.49 15.16 -5.28
CA ARG A 105 2.58 14.13 -4.24
C ARG A 105 1.87 12.86 -4.68
N LEU A 106 2.36 11.71 -4.25
CA LEU A 106 1.69 10.44 -4.45
C LEU A 106 0.39 10.41 -3.60
N ALA A 107 -0.76 10.33 -4.27
CA ALA A 107 -2.06 10.28 -3.62
C ALA A 107 -2.66 8.87 -3.61
N ARG A 108 -2.32 8.06 -4.62
CA ARG A 108 -2.83 6.69 -4.75
C ARG A 108 -1.86 5.84 -5.55
N GLN A 109 -1.78 4.56 -5.21
CA GLN A 109 -1.07 3.53 -5.98
C GLN A 109 -1.99 2.34 -6.15
N GLN A 110 -2.05 1.78 -7.35
CA GLN A 110 -2.77 0.56 -7.66
C GLN A 110 -1.79 -0.48 -8.18
N LEU A 111 -1.87 -1.70 -7.65
CA LEU A 111 -1.14 -2.86 -8.13
C LEU A 111 -2.14 -3.76 -8.85
N PHE A 112 -1.71 -4.31 -9.97
CA PHE A 112 -2.54 -5.16 -10.81
C PHE A 112 -1.94 -6.57 -10.89
N ASP A 113 -2.82 -7.56 -10.95
CA ASP A 113 -2.43 -8.95 -11.19
C ASP A 113 -2.19 -9.22 -12.69
N VAL A 114 -1.85 -10.45 -13.00
CA VAL A 114 -1.58 -10.89 -14.38
C VAL A 114 -2.80 -10.85 -15.30
N HIS A 115 -4.00 -10.68 -14.75
CA HIS A 115 -5.26 -10.55 -15.49
C HIS A 115 -5.68 -9.08 -15.66
N GLY A 116 -4.90 -8.14 -15.13
CA GLY A 116 -5.22 -6.71 -15.14
C GLY A 116 -6.27 -6.29 -14.11
N GLU A 117 -6.59 -7.16 -13.16
CA GLU A 117 -7.48 -6.85 -12.05
C GLU A 117 -6.73 -6.17 -10.91
N ILE A 118 -7.41 -5.28 -10.19
CA ILE A 118 -6.78 -4.58 -9.05
C ILE A 118 -6.55 -5.57 -7.92
N GLU A 119 -5.30 -5.83 -7.61
CA GLU A 119 -4.87 -6.62 -6.49
C GLU A 119 -4.79 -5.80 -5.20
N SER A 120 -4.17 -4.62 -5.28
CA SER A 120 -4.09 -3.66 -4.17
C SER A 120 -4.44 -2.26 -4.64
N ASP A 121 -5.26 -1.57 -3.88
CA ASP A 121 -5.58 -0.17 -4.04
C ASP A 121 -5.16 0.58 -2.78
N ILE A 122 -4.15 1.42 -2.89
CA ILE A 122 -3.49 2.08 -1.77
C ILE A 122 -3.70 3.57 -1.89
N THR A 123 -4.35 4.18 -0.91
CA THR A 123 -4.53 5.63 -0.86
C THR A 123 -3.68 6.23 0.25
N TYR A 124 -3.03 7.35 -0.07
CA TYR A 124 -2.20 8.10 0.84
C TYR A 124 -2.96 9.35 1.28
N GLY A 125 -3.21 9.46 2.56
CA GLY A 125 -3.88 10.60 3.16
C GLY A 125 -3.05 11.87 3.10
N ARG A 126 -3.50 12.90 3.79
CA ARG A 126 -2.80 14.17 3.84
C ARG A 126 -1.38 13.99 4.36
N GLU A 127 -0.47 14.77 3.78
CA GLU A 127 0.86 14.93 4.32
C GLU A 127 0.79 15.54 5.71
N GLY A 128 1.64 15.09 6.58
CA GLY A 128 1.81 15.61 7.92
C GLY A 128 3.27 15.78 8.25
N ASN A 129 3.53 16.56 9.28
CA ASN A 129 4.86 16.72 9.79
C ASN A 129 5.13 15.60 10.80
N LEU A 130 5.58 14.43 10.31
CA LEU A 130 5.95 13.29 11.13
C LEU A 130 7.35 13.40 11.75
N SER A 131 8.08 14.47 11.44
CA SER A 131 9.40 14.70 12.00
C SER A 131 9.61 16.19 12.26
N SER A 132 10.28 16.51 13.36
CA SER A 132 10.78 17.87 13.64
C SER A 132 11.90 18.28 12.68
N THR A 133 12.47 17.34 11.93
CA THR A 133 13.47 17.56 10.89
C THR A 133 12.78 17.59 9.53
N SER A 134 13.21 18.51 8.66
CA SER A 134 12.63 18.72 7.32
C SER A 134 12.72 17.53 6.37
N GLU A 135 13.53 16.53 6.68
CA GLU A 135 13.74 15.34 5.83
C GLU A 135 12.49 14.48 5.65
N TYR A 136 11.57 14.48 6.61
CA TYR A 136 10.38 13.62 6.59
C TYR A 136 9.06 14.40 6.69
N ALA A 137 9.12 15.68 6.40
CA ALA A 137 8.00 16.61 6.56
C ALA A 137 6.78 16.30 5.67
N ARG A 138 6.90 15.38 4.70
CA ARG A 138 5.87 15.09 3.70
C ARG A 138 5.41 13.62 3.68
N LEU A 139 5.62 12.89 4.75
CA LEU A 139 5.06 11.54 4.83
C LEU A 139 3.54 11.59 5.04
N PRO A 140 2.78 10.68 4.42
CA PRO A 140 1.34 10.61 4.62
C PRO A 140 1.05 10.22 6.08
N LEU A 141 0.15 10.93 6.75
CA LEU A 141 -0.28 10.59 8.12
C LEU A 141 -1.10 9.30 8.16
N GLN A 142 -1.72 8.96 7.04
CA GLN A 142 -2.60 7.80 6.93
C GLN A 142 -2.37 7.11 5.59
N ILE A 143 -2.35 5.79 5.62
CA ILE A 143 -2.31 4.93 4.45
C ILE A 143 -3.48 3.96 4.56
N ILE A 144 -4.30 3.86 3.52
CA ILE A 144 -5.38 2.89 3.43
C ILE A 144 -5.03 1.92 2.32
N VAL A 145 -4.97 0.64 2.66
CA VAL A 145 -4.75 -0.46 1.73
C VAL A 145 -6.05 -1.22 1.58
N THR A 146 -6.59 -1.27 0.37
CA THR A 146 -7.77 -2.06 0.02
C THR A 146 -7.36 -3.21 -0.88
N ARG A 147 -7.79 -4.41 -0.54
CA ARG A 147 -7.58 -5.65 -1.29
C ARG A 147 -8.93 -6.15 -1.80
N PRO A 148 -9.37 -5.72 -3.01
CA PRO A 148 -10.73 -6.00 -3.49
C PRO A 148 -11.01 -7.49 -3.65
N GLN A 149 -10.05 -8.24 -4.17
CA GLN A 149 -10.19 -9.68 -4.40
C GLN A 149 -10.30 -10.47 -3.09
N GLU A 150 -9.60 -10.03 -2.05
CA GLU A 150 -9.60 -10.64 -0.71
C GLU A 150 -10.66 -10.02 0.21
N LYS A 151 -11.38 -9.01 -0.26
CA LYS A 151 -12.51 -8.33 0.40
C LYS A 151 -12.17 -7.76 1.78
N TYR A 152 -10.98 -7.16 1.94
CA TYR A 152 -10.65 -6.42 3.14
C TYR A 152 -10.02 -5.06 2.86
N SER A 153 -10.07 -4.20 3.85
CA SER A 153 -9.36 -2.92 3.87
C SER A 153 -8.67 -2.72 5.21
N MET A 154 -7.49 -2.11 5.16
CA MET A 154 -6.67 -1.84 6.32
C MET A 154 -6.28 -0.37 6.32
N ARG A 155 -6.32 0.25 7.51
CA ARG A 155 -5.91 1.64 7.71
C ARG A 155 -4.71 1.68 8.65
N LEU A 156 -3.63 2.31 8.18
CA LEU A 156 -2.44 2.60 8.95
C LEU A 156 -2.44 4.10 9.27
N THR A 157 -2.26 4.45 10.53
CA THR A 157 -2.18 5.85 10.97
C THR A 157 -0.97 6.00 11.88
N TYR A 158 -0.10 6.94 11.56
CA TYR A 158 1.00 7.30 12.44
C TYR A 158 0.48 8.20 13.56
N GLN A 159 0.73 7.83 14.80
CA GLN A 159 0.20 8.55 15.96
C GLN A 159 1.04 9.79 16.28
N THR A 160 2.35 9.65 16.22
CA THR A 160 3.30 10.71 16.55
C THR A 160 4.52 10.67 15.64
N PRO A 161 5.26 11.78 15.49
CA PRO A 161 6.52 11.80 14.74
C PRO A 161 7.53 10.79 15.27
N GLU A 162 7.57 10.58 16.59
CA GLU A 162 8.49 9.67 17.26
C GLU A 162 8.22 8.20 16.94
N ALA A 163 7.02 7.89 16.46
CA ALA A 163 6.65 6.54 16.01
C ALA A 163 7.32 6.14 14.70
N VAL A 164 7.93 7.09 13.98
CA VAL A 164 8.58 6.85 12.69
C VAL A 164 10.09 6.98 12.84
N THR A 165 10.81 5.92 12.53
CA THR A 165 12.26 5.93 12.48
C THR A 165 12.70 5.47 11.10
N ILE A 166 13.47 6.31 10.40
CA ILE A 166 13.98 6.03 9.05
C ILE A 166 15.51 5.99 9.11
N GLY A 167 16.11 5.11 8.30
CA GLY A 167 17.56 5.01 8.17
C GLY A 167 18.27 4.26 9.29
N LYS A 168 17.54 3.69 10.26
CA LYS A 168 18.14 2.78 11.26
C LYS A 168 18.26 1.37 10.69
N THR A 169 19.43 0.77 10.90
CA THR A 169 19.64 -0.64 10.62
C THR A 169 19.22 -1.44 11.85
N TYR A 170 18.36 -2.41 11.65
CA TYR A 170 17.95 -3.34 12.70
C TYR A 170 18.68 -4.67 12.52
N PRO A 171 19.07 -5.35 13.61
CA PRO A 171 19.65 -6.68 13.50
C PRO A 171 18.64 -7.66 12.91
N ALA A 172 19.13 -8.67 12.18
CA ALA A 172 18.25 -9.68 11.55
C ALA A 172 17.30 -10.36 12.57
N SER A 173 17.75 -10.50 13.82
CA SER A 173 16.94 -11.04 14.93
C SER A 173 15.70 -10.21 15.26
N ALA A 174 15.66 -8.92 14.91
CA ALA A 174 14.47 -8.08 15.11
C ALA A 174 13.27 -8.52 14.25
N PHE A 175 13.54 -9.26 13.16
CA PHE A 175 12.52 -9.77 12.22
C PHE A 175 12.22 -11.25 12.41
N VAL A 176 12.81 -11.87 13.47
CA VAL A 176 12.56 -13.27 13.78
C VAL A 176 11.46 -13.35 14.84
N LEU A 177 10.39 -14.07 14.51
CA LEU A 177 9.34 -14.36 15.47
C LEU A 177 9.89 -15.30 16.54
N GLN A 178 9.93 -14.83 17.78
CA GLN A 178 10.35 -15.63 18.92
C GLN A 178 9.13 -16.32 19.51
N ASN A 179 9.23 -17.63 19.71
CA ASN A 179 8.19 -18.42 20.38
C ASN A 179 8.33 -18.23 21.90
N THR A 180 7.87 -17.09 22.42
CA THR A 180 7.96 -16.75 23.84
C THR A 180 6.93 -17.48 24.73
N TRP A 181 6.00 -18.19 24.12
CA TRP A 181 4.92 -18.91 24.80
C TRP A 181 4.98 -20.44 24.63
N ASP A 182 6.12 -20.95 24.16
CA ASP A 182 6.33 -22.41 23.91
C ASP A 182 5.17 -23.06 23.15
N LEU A 183 4.65 -22.39 22.11
CA LEU A 183 3.62 -22.94 21.26
C LEU A 183 4.22 -24.05 20.37
N GLU A 184 3.43 -25.09 20.12
CA GLU A 184 3.81 -26.14 19.16
C GLU A 184 4.07 -25.53 17.76
N GLU A 185 5.19 -25.94 17.14
CA GLU A 185 5.57 -25.54 15.77
C GLU A 185 4.93 -26.44 14.71
#